data_9ac30b5563f191381e5264141a424052
#
_entry.id   9ac30b5563f191381e5264141a424052
#
_cell.length_a   1.000
_cell.length_b   1.000
_cell.length_c   1.000
_cell.angle_alpha   90.00
_cell.angle_beta   90.00
_cell.angle_gamma   90.00
#
_symmetry.space_group_name_H-M   'P 1'
#
loop_
_entity.id
_entity.type
_entity.pdbx_description
1 polymer ?
#
loop_
_entity_poly.entity_id
_entity_poly.type
_entity_poly.pdbx_seq_one_letter_code
_entity_poly.pdbx_strand_id
1 'polypeptide(L)' 'MKVVNKDFNDVLISAERYLSKKESFDLIKKAYEFAFKQHDGQFRKSGEPYIYHLINVAYILTELQAGPTTIVAGLLH' A
#
# COMPACT_ATOMS: atom_id res chain seq x y z
N MET A 1 3.79 -23.52 1.77
CA MET A 1 3.64 -22.53 0.69
C MET A 1 4.42 -21.27 1.03
N LYS A 2 5.17 -20.78 0.08
CA LYS A 2 5.94 -19.56 0.29
C LYS A 2 5.04 -18.34 0.13
N VAL A 3 5.05 -17.46 1.14
CA VAL A 3 4.32 -16.19 1.06
C VAL A 3 5.24 -15.17 0.38
N VAL A 4 4.76 -14.57 -0.70
CA VAL A 4 5.50 -13.55 -1.41
C VAL A 4 4.89 -12.19 -1.06
N ASN A 5 5.71 -11.30 -0.50
CA ASN A 5 5.26 -9.96 -0.18
C ASN A 5 5.08 -9.15 -1.46
N LYS A 6 4.00 -8.41 -1.52
CA LYS A 6 3.78 -7.43 -2.58
C LYS A 6 4.65 -6.21 -2.31
N ASP A 7 5.10 -5.55 -3.38
CA ASP A 7 5.73 -4.24 -3.23
C ASP A 7 4.73 -3.15 -3.62
N PHE A 8 5.14 -1.89 -3.43
CA PHE A 8 4.23 -0.78 -3.71
C PHE A 8 3.86 -0.69 -5.19
N ASN A 9 4.76 -1.11 -6.08
CA ASN A 9 4.47 -1.12 -7.51
C ASN A 9 3.31 -2.05 -7.83
N ASP A 10 3.20 -3.18 -7.11
CA ASP A 10 2.07 -4.09 -7.27
C ASP A 10 0.75 -3.41 -6.89
N VAL A 11 0.76 -2.56 -5.86
CA VAL A 11 -0.41 -1.79 -5.45
C VAL A 11 -0.84 -0.86 -6.57
N LEU A 12 0.11 -0.14 -7.18
CA LEU A 12 -0.19 0.79 -8.27
C LEU A 12 -0.74 0.08 -9.49
N ILE A 13 -0.14 -1.05 -9.87
CA ILE A 13 -0.61 -1.83 -11.00
C ILE A 13 -2.03 -2.34 -10.77
N SER A 14 -2.29 -2.85 -9.57
CA SER A 14 -3.63 -3.31 -9.22
C SER A 14 -4.66 -2.18 -9.24
N ALA A 15 -4.28 -1.01 -8.74
CA ALA A 15 -5.15 0.17 -8.72
C ALA A 15 -5.45 0.67 -10.14
N GLU A 16 -4.50 0.58 -11.06
CA GLU A 16 -4.70 1.00 -12.46
C GLU A 16 -5.81 0.24 -13.16
N ARG A 17 -6.19 -0.92 -12.67
CA ARG A 17 -7.22 -1.74 -13.27
C ARG A 17 -8.61 -1.10 -13.16
N TYR A 18 -8.81 -0.19 -12.21
CA TYR A 18 -10.11 0.43 -12.00
C TYR A 18 -10.05 1.94 -11.66
N LEU A 19 -8.88 2.48 -11.35
CA LEU A 19 -8.69 3.91 -11.12
C LEU A 19 -8.00 4.53 -12.33
N SER A 20 -8.45 5.71 -12.75
CA SER A 20 -7.90 6.38 -13.93
C SER A 20 -7.42 7.80 -13.65
N LYS A 21 -7.80 8.39 -12.52
CA LYS A 21 -7.46 9.78 -12.23
C LYS A 21 -6.04 9.90 -11.69
N LYS A 22 -5.26 10.78 -12.30
CA LYS A 22 -3.89 11.04 -11.84
C LYS A 22 -3.85 11.45 -10.37
N GLU A 23 -4.82 12.28 -9.94
CA GLU A 23 -4.89 12.76 -8.56
C GLU A 23 -5.00 11.60 -7.57
N SER A 24 -5.72 10.54 -7.94
CA SER A 24 -5.86 9.36 -7.08
C SER A 24 -4.52 8.68 -6.84
N PHE A 25 -3.74 8.51 -7.92
CA PHE A 25 -2.41 7.89 -7.82
C PHE A 25 -1.43 8.78 -7.05
N ASP A 26 -1.51 10.09 -7.24
CA ASP A 26 -0.66 11.04 -6.52
C ASP A 26 -0.92 10.97 -5.02
N LEU A 27 -2.18 10.87 -4.61
CA LEU A 27 -2.54 10.73 -3.20
C LEU A 27 -2.02 9.42 -2.61
N ILE A 28 -2.18 8.33 -3.35
CA ILE A 28 -1.71 7.01 -2.90
C ILE A 28 -0.19 7.01 -2.75
N LYS A 29 0.52 7.58 -3.72
CA LYS A 29 1.98 7.68 -3.67
C LYS A 29 2.46 8.51 -2.49
N LYS A 30 1.80 9.65 -2.23
CA LYS A 30 2.13 10.50 -1.09
C LYS A 30 1.93 9.77 0.24
N ALA A 31 0.82 9.05 0.35
CA ALA A 31 0.53 8.28 1.56
C ALA A 31 1.59 7.20 1.78
N TYR A 32 2.00 6.53 0.71
CA TYR A 32 3.05 5.51 0.80
C TYR A 32 4.38 6.12 1.24
N GLU A 33 4.79 7.23 0.64
CA GLU A 33 6.04 7.89 1.00
C GLU A 33 6.05 8.31 2.47
N PHE A 34 4.94 8.85 2.95
CA PHE A 34 4.79 9.21 4.34
C PHE A 34 4.90 7.98 5.24
N ALA A 35 4.18 6.92 4.91
CA ALA A 35 4.21 5.68 5.69
C ALA A 35 5.60 5.05 5.70
N PHE A 36 6.28 5.07 4.56
CA PHE A 36 7.62 4.52 4.44
C PHE A 36 8.60 5.23 5.40
N LYS A 37 8.54 6.56 5.44
CA LYS A 37 9.39 7.33 6.35
C LYS A 37 8.99 7.14 7.80
N GLN A 38 7.68 7.09 8.06
CA GLN A 38 7.15 6.95 9.42
C GLN A 38 7.57 5.63 10.05
N HIS A 39 7.62 4.57 9.27
CA HIS A 39 7.90 3.22 9.76
C HIS A 39 9.31 2.72 9.42
N ASP A 40 10.19 3.63 9.01
CA ASP A 40 11.57 3.27 8.72
C ASP A 40 12.24 2.69 9.98
N GLY A 41 12.85 1.54 9.82
CA GLY A 41 13.49 0.85 10.94
C GLY A 41 12.54 0.10 11.87
N GLN A 42 11.24 0.09 11.58
CA GLN A 42 10.27 -0.65 12.38
C GLN A 42 10.03 -2.03 11.77
N PHE A 43 9.96 -3.03 12.64
CA PHE A 43 9.78 -4.42 12.22
C PHE A 43 8.62 -5.04 13.00
N ARG A 44 7.94 -5.99 12.35
CA ARG A 44 6.93 -6.80 13.02
C ARG A 44 7.62 -7.90 13.83
N LYS A 45 6.86 -8.57 14.70
CA LYS A 45 7.38 -9.69 15.49
C LYS A 45 7.97 -10.79 14.62
N SER A 46 7.48 -10.95 13.40
CA SER A 46 7.99 -11.93 12.43
C SER A 46 9.34 -11.55 11.84
N GLY A 47 9.83 -10.33 12.10
CA GLY A 47 11.10 -9.84 11.56
C GLY A 47 10.95 -9.07 10.25
N GLU A 48 9.76 -9.01 9.67
CA GLU A 48 9.53 -8.24 8.44
C GLU A 48 9.42 -6.74 8.72
N PRO A 49 9.95 -5.90 7.82
CA PRO A 49 9.71 -4.46 7.93
C PRO A 49 8.21 -4.17 7.96
N TYR A 50 7.81 -3.25 8.83
CA TYR A 50 6.39 -2.94 9.04
C TYR A 50 5.72 -2.43 7.77
N ILE A 51 6.47 -1.75 6.92
CA ILE A 51 5.92 -1.19 5.67
C ILE A 51 5.28 -2.27 4.78
N TYR A 52 5.80 -3.50 4.79
CA TYR A 52 5.22 -4.58 4.00
C TYR A 52 3.83 -4.96 4.45
N HIS A 53 3.54 -4.83 5.75
CA HIS A 53 2.19 -5.04 6.25
C HIS A 53 1.22 -4.03 5.64
N LEU A 54 1.63 -2.76 5.59
CA LEU A 54 0.80 -1.69 5.02
C LEU A 54 0.63 -1.86 3.51
N ILE A 55 1.68 -2.27 2.82
CA ILE A 55 1.60 -2.55 1.38
C ILE A 55 0.61 -3.68 1.11
N ASN A 56 0.66 -4.74 1.89
CA ASN A 56 -0.24 -5.87 1.71
C ASN A 56 -1.69 -5.47 1.97
N VAL A 57 -1.95 -4.66 2.99
CA VAL A 57 -3.28 -4.13 3.26
C VAL A 57 -3.77 -3.31 2.07
N ALA A 58 -2.93 -2.41 1.56
CA ALA A 58 -3.29 -1.59 0.41
C ALA A 58 -3.56 -2.44 -0.83
N TYR A 59 -2.77 -3.47 -1.06
CA TYR A 59 -2.98 -4.37 -2.20
C TYR A 59 -4.33 -5.07 -2.10
N ILE A 60 -4.69 -5.59 -0.94
CA ILE A 60 -5.98 -6.24 -0.73
C ILE A 60 -7.11 -5.24 -1.01
N LEU A 61 -6.96 -4.00 -0.57
CA LEU A 61 -7.96 -2.97 -0.84
C LEU A 61 -8.13 -2.70 -2.34
N THR A 62 -7.03 -2.73 -3.10
CA THR A 62 -7.15 -2.57 -4.56
C THR A 62 -7.84 -3.75 -5.20
N GLU A 63 -7.64 -4.96 -4.71
CA GLU A 63 -8.35 -6.13 -5.21
C GLU A 63 -9.86 -6.03 -4.95
N LEU A 64 -10.24 -5.38 -3.86
CA LEU A 64 -11.64 -5.11 -3.53
C LEU A 64 -12.16 -3.85 -4.24
N GLN A 65 -11.35 -3.24 -5.09
CA GLN A 65 -11.68 -2.04 -5.86
C GLN A 65 -12.06 -0.86 -4.96
N ALA A 66 -11.34 -0.72 -3.84
CA ALA A 66 -11.57 0.39 -2.93
C ALA A 66 -11.17 1.73 -3.58
N GLY A 67 -11.85 2.80 -3.20
CA GLY A 67 -11.51 4.13 -3.67
C GLY A 67 -10.18 4.62 -3.11
N PRO A 68 -9.61 5.68 -3.71
CA PRO A 68 -8.29 6.16 -3.29
C PRO A 68 -8.23 6.58 -1.83
N THR A 69 -9.28 7.17 -1.29
CA THR A 69 -9.33 7.57 0.12
C THR A 69 -9.18 6.38 1.05
N THR A 70 -9.82 5.26 0.73
CA THR A 70 -9.75 4.05 1.53
C THR A 70 -8.35 3.44 1.47
N ILE A 71 -7.73 3.44 0.28
CA ILE A 71 -6.36 2.94 0.10
C ILE A 71 -5.39 3.79 0.92
N VAL A 72 -5.53 5.12 0.86
CA VAL A 72 -4.72 6.05 1.64
C VAL A 72 -4.87 5.76 3.13
N ALA A 73 -6.10 5.57 3.60
CA ALA A 73 -6.36 5.25 5.00
C ALA A 73 -5.66 3.96 5.42
N GLY A 74 -5.65 2.95 4.54
CA GLY A 74 -4.93 1.71 4.80
C GLY A 74 -3.43 1.89 4.92
N LEU A 75 -2.85 2.75 4.09
CA LEU A 75 -1.41 3.05 4.13
C LEU A 75 -1.02 3.86 5.36
N LEU A 76 -1.93 4.71 5.84
CA LEU A 76 -1.66 5.59 6.99
C LEU A 76 -2.12 4.99 8.33
N HIS A 77 -2.57 3.77 8.31
CA HIS A 77 -3.12 3.09 9.47
C HIS A 77 -2.12 2.99 10.62
#